data_411d930390be86c6569627e54f643ea1
#
_entry.id   411d930390be86c6569627e54f643ea1
#
_cell.length_a   1.000
_cell.length_b   1.000
_cell.length_c   1.000
_cell.angle_alpha   90.00
_cell.angle_beta   90.00
_cell.angle_gamma   90.00
#
_symmetry.space_group_name_H-M   'P 1'
#
loop_
_entity.id
_entity.type
_entity.pdbx_description
1 polymer ?
#
loop_
_entity_poly.entity_id
_entity_poly.type
_entity_poly.pdbx_seq_one_letter_code
_entity_poly.pdbx_strand_id
1 'polypeptide(L)'
;IKVKEALYNQILESKGDKVNVETSDATYLGLPIAEAAKFFTPDEKNFDFEKLDADYLNKADSDELQILLNSAFSREEVDAIQDICRNWRSVNKRFAGEMISAIDLSRPKSQHIDIMLHYMQPNEVKELYERTDSEMQGLMHHAANASRVKDDFRTSLDTLTHCLSGDDVEEIMLTKDIRGNIPATITDEAAIIAMDYFKENPELVAKMLVNREDFGAGILFDTSEIKVLEKAFEVLKNNPDELADILMLCNANGDTAYTYHKEMGHSKEIKNALEEKITELAVDSDLSVKESISLLEINELHPQIANYLRYQK
;
A
#
# COMPACT_ATOMS: atom_id res chain seq x y z
N ILE A 1 -15.21 -15.45 7.59
CA ILE A 1 -16.38 -15.33 6.68
C ILE A 1 -17.29 -16.55 6.83
N LYS A 2 -16.82 -17.79 6.60
CA LYS A 2 -17.67 -19.00 6.71
C LYS A 2 -18.25 -19.23 8.10
N VAL A 3 -17.54 -18.89 9.15
CA VAL A 3 -18.01 -19.04 10.55
C VAL A 3 -19.05 -18.01 10.88
N LYS A 4 -18.87 -16.74 10.42
CA LYS A 4 -19.88 -15.68 10.56
C LYS A 4 -21.18 -16.00 9.82
N GLU A 5 -21.09 -16.53 8.60
CA GLU A 5 -22.24 -17.00 7.83
C GLU A 5 -22.96 -18.14 8.53
N ALA A 6 -22.21 -19.11 9.09
CA ALA A 6 -22.81 -20.23 9.82
C ALA A 6 -23.56 -19.76 11.07
N LEU A 7 -22.99 -18.83 11.85
CA LEU A 7 -23.67 -18.27 13.03
C LEU A 7 -24.88 -17.43 12.64
N TYR A 8 -24.73 -16.56 11.62
CA TYR A 8 -25.84 -15.76 11.11
C TYR A 8 -26.99 -16.64 10.64
N ASN A 9 -26.69 -17.70 9.90
CA ASN A 9 -27.69 -18.68 9.48
C ASN A 9 -28.32 -19.42 10.68
N GLN A 10 -27.53 -19.82 11.68
CA GLN A 10 -28.06 -20.42 12.90
C GLN A 10 -28.96 -19.46 13.71
N ILE A 11 -28.60 -18.18 13.80
CA ILE A 11 -29.43 -17.16 14.46
C ILE A 11 -30.71 -16.91 13.66
N LEU A 12 -30.67 -16.88 12.32
CA LEU A 12 -31.81 -16.75 11.46
C LEU A 12 -32.75 -17.96 11.56
N GLU A 13 -32.19 -19.17 11.54
CA GLU A 13 -32.94 -20.41 11.74
C GLU A 13 -33.59 -20.44 13.12
N SER A 14 -32.88 -20.01 14.17
CA SER A 14 -33.40 -19.93 15.53
C SER A 14 -34.55 -18.92 15.66
N LYS A 15 -34.57 -17.83 14.88
CA LYS A 15 -35.65 -16.86 14.83
C LYS A 15 -36.89 -17.37 14.05
N GLY A 16 -36.64 -18.23 13.03
CA GLY A 16 -37.71 -18.83 12.22
C GLY A 16 -38.50 -19.97 12.92
N ASP A 17 -37.81 -20.80 13.67
CA ASP A 17 -38.32 -22.09 14.19
C ASP A 17 -38.59 -22.12 15.70
N LYS A 18 -38.67 -20.98 16.39
CA LYS A 18 -38.84 -20.93 17.88
C LYS A 18 -37.78 -21.71 18.66
N VAL A 19 -36.57 -21.94 18.10
CA VAL A 19 -35.47 -22.52 18.84
C VAL A 19 -35.01 -21.48 19.85
N ASN A 20 -35.08 -21.85 21.12
CA ASN A 20 -34.64 -21.00 22.20
C ASN A 20 -33.10 -20.92 22.20
N VAL A 21 -32.54 -19.80 21.73
CA VAL A 21 -31.09 -19.55 21.69
C VAL A 21 -30.46 -19.74 23.07
N GLU A 22 -31.20 -19.52 24.14
CA GLU A 22 -30.73 -19.69 25.54
C GLU A 22 -30.46 -21.16 25.92
N THR A 23 -30.96 -22.13 25.17
CA THR A 23 -30.82 -23.57 25.45
C THR A 23 -29.95 -24.32 24.44
N SER A 24 -29.31 -23.62 23.49
CA SER A 24 -28.44 -24.24 22.50
C SER A 24 -27.08 -24.57 23.11
N ASP A 25 -26.66 -25.86 22.98
CA ASP A 25 -25.29 -26.30 23.35
C ASP A 25 -24.24 -25.89 22.30
N ALA A 26 -24.66 -25.20 21.22
CA ALA A 26 -23.76 -24.72 20.20
C ALA A 26 -22.90 -23.56 20.74
N THR A 27 -21.64 -23.55 20.38
CA THR A 27 -20.69 -22.50 20.74
C THR A 27 -20.26 -21.71 19.51
N TYR A 28 -20.00 -20.44 19.72
CA TYR A 28 -19.36 -19.56 18.75
C TYR A 28 -18.17 -18.91 19.42
N LEU A 29 -16.98 -19.09 18.83
CA LEU A 29 -15.73 -18.61 19.41
C LEU A 29 -15.50 -19.14 20.84
N GLY A 30 -15.86 -20.39 21.10
CA GLY A 30 -15.72 -21.01 22.44
C GLY A 30 -16.75 -20.58 23.45
N LEU A 31 -17.63 -19.62 23.15
CA LEU A 31 -18.73 -19.19 24.03
C LEU A 31 -20.04 -19.86 23.63
N PRO A 32 -20.89 -20.17 24.61
CA PRO A 32 -22.29 -20.54 24.31
C PRO A 32 -22.93 -19.48 23.38
N ILE A 33 -23.70 -19.92 22.39
CA ILE A 33 -24.37 -18.99 21.44
C ILE A 33 -25.16 -17.91 22.17
N ALA A 34 -25.79 -18.25 23.30
CA ALA A 34 -26.52 -17.27 24.11
C ALA A 34 -25.61 -16.16 24.67
N GLU A 35 -24.37 -16.47 24.98
CA GLU A 35 -23.37 -15.47 25.43
C GLU A 35 -22.76 -14.71 24.25
N ALA A 36 -22.42 -15.43 23.18
CA ALA A 36 -21.95 -14.81 21.95
C ALA A 36 -22.99 -13.84 21.37
N ALA A 37 -24.27 -14.20 21.40
CA ALA A 37 -25.37 -13.34 20.93
C ALA A 37 -25.51 -12.03 21.72
N LYS A 38 -24.96 -11.91 22.91
CA LYS A 38 -24.90 -10.64 23.65
C LYS A 38 -23.93 -9.64 23.04
N PHE A 39 -22.93 -10.13 22.32
CA PHE A 39 -21.90 -9.34 21.68
C PHE A 39 -22.17 -9.11 20.19
N PHE A 40 -22.97 -10.00 19.57
CA PHE A 40 -23.35 -9.89 18.15
C PHE A 40 -24.83 -9.55 18.01
N THR A 41 -25.14 -8.36 17.58
CA THR A 41 -26.43 -8.13 16.97
C THR A 41 -26.39 -8.60 15.52
N PRO A 42 -27.56 -8.99 14.92
CA PRO A 42 -27.62 -9.55 13.55
C PRO A 42 -27.07 -8.64 12.45
N ASP A 43 -26.76 -7.40 12.77
CA ASP A 43 -26.11 -6.44 11.89
C ASP A 43 -24.61 -6.48 12.16
N GLU A 44 -23.80 -6.85 11.17
CA GLU A 44 -22.32 -6.97 11.26
C GLU A 44 -21.63 -5.72 11.88
N LYS A 45 -22.38 -4.64 12.06
CA LYS A 45 -21.93 -3.35 12.57
C LYS A 45 -22.02 -3.18 14.09
N ASN A 46 -22.57 -4.13 14.84
CA ASN A 46 -22.97 -3.88 16.24
C ASN A 46 -22.35 -4.84 17.26
N PHE A 47 -21.03 -5.10 17.16
CA PHE A 47 -20.31 -5.63 18.31
C PHE A 47 -20.26 -4.54 19.39
N ASP A 48 -20.77 -4.85 20.59
CA ASP A 48 -20.80 -3.90 21.68
C ASP A 48 -19.48 -3.97 22.48
N PHE A 49 -18.50 -3.15 22.06
CA PHE A 49 -17.19 -3.10 22.70
C PHE A 49 -17.23 -2.58 24.15
N GLU A 50 -18.32 -1.92 24.58
CA GLU A 50 -18.49 -1.52 25.98
C GLU A 50 -18.62 -2.73 26.93
N LYS A 51 -18.89 -3.92 26.38
CA LYS A 51 -18.97 -5.18 27.12
C LYS A 51 -17.68 -5.98 27.15
N LEU A 52 -16.64 -5.50 26.47
CA LEU A 52 -15.30 -6.09 26.58
C LEU A 52 -14.72 -5.74 27.93
N ASP A 53 -14.77 -6.68 28.85
CA ASP A 53 -14.07 -6.57 30.13
C ASP A 53 -12.78 -7.42 30.12
N ALA A 54 -11.93 -7.17 31.11
CA ALA A 54 -10.68 -7.90 31.27
C ALA A 54 -10.89 -9.41 31.46
N ASP A 55 -12.01 -9.83 32.06
CA ASP A 55 -12.33 -11.23 32.29
C ASP A 55 -12.68 -11.95 31.01
N TYR A 56 -13.36 -11.28 30.07
CA TYR A 56 -13.65 -11.79 28.74
C TYR A 56 -12.35 -11.92 27.93
N LEU A 57 -11.58 -10.83 27.84
CA LEU A 57 -10.32 -10.81 27.09
C LEU A 57 -9.31 -11.85 27.60
N ASN A 58 -9.27 -12.10 28.91
CA ASN A 58 -8.40 -13.11 29.50
C ASN A 58 -8.82 -14.57 29.22
N LYS A 59 -10.06 -14.79 28.80
CA LYS A 59 -10.59 -16.12 28.46
C LYS A 59 -10.65 -16.36 26.97
N ALA A 60 -10.62 -15.28 26.17
CA ALA A 60 -10.68 -15.37 24.70
C ALA A 60 -9.44 -16.07 24.15
N ASP A 61 -9.63 -16.95 23.19
CA ASP A 61 -8.54 -17.57 22.44
C ASP A 61 -7.99 -16.63 21.35
N SER A 62 -6.91 -17.07 20.67
CA SER A 62 -6.25 -16.26 19.64
C SER A 62 -7.18 -15.93 18.48
N ASP A 63 -8.04 -16.85 18.07
CA ASP A 63 -8.98 -16.68 16.95
C ASP A 63 -10.05 -15.65 17.31
N GLU A 64 -10.54 -15.69 18.55
CA GLU A 64 -11.49 -14.73 19.08
C GLU A 64 -10.93 -13.31 19.13
N LEU A 65 -9.73 -13.17 19.73
CA LEU A 65 -9.05 -11.87 19.86
C LEU A 65 -8.77 -11.26 18.48
N GLN A 66 -8.45 -12.07 17.50
CA GLN A 66 -8.24 -11.68 16.14
C GLN A 66 -9.52 -11.16 15.45
N ILE A 67 -10.62 -11.87 15.59
CA ILE A 67 -11.91 -11.42 15.03
C ILE A 67 -12.32 -10.09 15.69
N LEU A 68 -12.12 -9.96 17.00
CA LEU A 68 -12.37 -8.74 17.72
C LEU A 68 -11.50 -7.60 17.23
N LEU A 69 -10.20 -7.84 17.04
CA LEU A 69 -9.26 -6.86 16.54
C LEU A 69 -9.61 -6.37 15.13
N ASN A 70 -9.91 -7.29 14.21
CA ASN A 70 -10.35 -6.94 12.86
C ASN A 70 -11.68 -6.17 12.85
N SER A 71 -12.58 -6.49 13.78
CA SER A 71 -13.85 -5.76 13.95
C SER A 71 -13.61 -4.35 14.51
N ALA A 72 -12.70 -4.22 15.48
CA ALA A 72 -12.32 -2.94 16.04
C ALA A 72 -11.65 -2.02 15.02
N PHE A 73 -10.77 -2.56 14.15
CA PHE A 73 -10.20 -1.80 13.02
C PHE A 73 -11.28 -1.26 12.09
N SER A 74 -12.23 -2.10 11.72
CA SER A 74 -13.30 -1.71 10.80
C SER A 74 -14.22 -0.63 11.35
N ARG A 75 -14.29 -0.48 12.66
CA ARG A 75 -15.15 0.48 13.37
C ARG A 75 -14.38 1.62 14.03
N GLU A 76 -13.06 1.63 13.88
CA GLU A 76 -12.18 2.67 14.46
C GLU A 76 -12.28 2.76 15.99
N GLU A 77 -12.48 1.61 16.66
CA GLU A 77 -12.62 1.52 18.11
C GLU A 77 -11.24 1.47 18.78
N VAL A 78 -10.60 2.63 18.89
CA VAL A 78 -9.20 2.79 19.36
C VAL A 78 -8.96 2.16 20.74
N ASP A 79 -9.85 2.40 21.69
CA ASP A 79 -9.72 1.84 23.06
C ASP A 79 -9.80 0.32 23.05
N ALA A 80 -10.70 -0.26 22.25
CA ALA A 80 -10.83 -1.70 22.08
C ALA A 80 -9.58 -2.31 21.45
N ILE A 81 -9.00 -1.67 20.42
CA ILE A 81 -7.74 -2.11 19.79
C ILE A 81 -6.63 -2.16 20.85
N GLN A 82 -6.49 -1.10 21.65
CA GLN A 82 -5.48 -1.01 22.69
C GLN A 82 -5.65 -2.12 23.74
N ASP A 83 -6.87 -2.34 24.21
CA ASP A 83 -7.15 -3.35 25.22
C ASP A 83 -6.93 -4.77 24.71
N ILE A 84 -7.32 -5.05 23.46
CA ILE A 84 -7.08 -6.34 22.80
C ILE A 84 -5.57 -6.58 22.66
N CYS A 85 -4.81 -5.63 22.14
CA CYS A 85 -3.36 -5.75 21.97
C CYS A 85 -2.64 -5.95 23.30
N ARG A 86 -3.01 -5.19 24.33
CA ARG A 86 -2.45 -5.31 25.69
C ARG A 86 -2.72 -6.69 26.28
N ASN A 87 -3.94 -7.18 26.17
CA ASN A 87 -4.33 -8.47 26.70
C ASN A 87 -3.64 -9.61 25.96
N TRP A 88 -3.63 -9.58 24.66
CA TRP A 88 -2.96 -10.57 23.83
C TRP A 88 -1.47 -10.69 24.17
N ARG A 89 -0.78 -9.56 24.32
CA ARG A 89 0.64 -9.54 24.71
C ARG A 89 0.89 -10.13 26.10
N SER A 90 -0.01 -9.93 27.05
CA SER A 90 0.13 -10.43 28.41
C SER A 90 -0.11 -11.94 28.54
N VAL A 91 -0.99 -12.51 27.73
CA VAL A 91 -1.41 -13.92 27.80
C VAL A 91 -0.60 -14.80 26.87
N ASN A 92 -0.28 -14.35 25.68
CA ASN A 92 0.35 -15.17 24.65
C ASN A 92 1.78 -14.70 24.33
N LYS A 93 2.79 -15.52 24.69
CA LYS A 93 4.20 -15.24 24.36
C LYS A 93 4.50 -15.36 22.85
N ARG A 94 3.58 -15.96 22.07
CA ARG A 94 3.65 -16.09 20.60
C ARG A 94 2.86 -14.99 19.90
N PHE A 95 2.51 -13.95 20.62
CA PHE A 95 1.62 -12.86 20.25
C PHE A 95 1.76 -12.40 18.78
N ALA A 96 3.00 -12.21 18.33
CA ALA A 96 3.21 -11.59 17.04
C ALA A 96 2.85 -12.50 15.87
N GLY A 97 3.39 -13.70 15.80
CA GLY A 97 3.19 -14.58 14.64
C GLY A 97 1.71 -14.91 14.42
N GLU A 98 0.98 -15.20 15.51
CA GLU A 98 -0.45 -15.53 15.43
C GLU A 98 -1.29 -14.28 15.09
N MET A 99 -1.00 -13.12 15.69
CA MET A 99 -1.71 -11.87 15.40
C MET A 99 -1.42 -11.37 13.99
N ILE A 100 -0.15 -11.31 13.61
CA ILE A 100 0.27 -10.87 12.29
C ILE A 100 -0.36 -11.74 11.20
N SER A 101 -0.31 -13.08 11.36
CA SER A 101 -0.86 -14.01 10.36
C SER A 101 -2.36 -13.83 10.12
N ALA A 102 -3.03 -13.17 11.01
CA ALA A 102 -4.47 -13.19 11.12
C ALA A 102 -5.14 -11.84 10.90
N ILE A 103 -4.38 -10.75 10.86
CA ILE A 103 -4.90 -9.43 10.52
C ILE A 103 -5.33 -9.40 9.05
N ASP A 104 -6.53 -8.94 8.80
CA ASP A 104 -6.95 -8.51 7.47
C ASP A 104 -6.26 -7.16 7.16
N LEU A 105 -5.19 -7.21 6.37
CA LEU A 105 -4.32 -6.06 6.09
C LEU A 105 -5.05 -4.86 5.47
N SER A 106 -6.24 -5.07 4.92
CA SER A 106 -7.06 -3.99 4.36
C SER A 106 -7.77 -3.12 5.42
N ARG A 107 -7.80 -3.56 6.69
CA ARG A 107 -8.59 -2.94 7.74
C ARG A 107 -7.86 -1.92 8.59
N PRO A 108 -6.62 -2.18 9.06
CA PRO A 108 -5.95 -1.23 9.94
C PRO A 108 -5.57 0.05 9.19
N LYS A 109 -5.82 1.19 9.81
CA LYS A 109 -5.28 2.48 9.41
C LYS A 109 -3.94 2.71 10.11
N SER A 110 -3.17 3.72 9.69
CA SER A 110 -1.88 4.06 10.30
C SER A 110 -1.97 4.23 11.82
N GLN A 111 -2.97 4.95 12.34
CA GLN A 111 -3.20 5.10 13.78
C GLN A 111 -3.40 3.77 14.52
N HIS A 112 -4.01 2.77 13.87
CA HIS A 112 -4.19 1.44 14.45
C HIS A 112 -2.87 0.68 14.48
N ILE A 113 -2.05 0.85 13.43
CA ILE A 113 -0.70 0.29 13.36
C ILE A 113 0.16 0.87 14.49
N ASP A 114 0.15 2.19 14.70
CA ASP A 114 0.90 2.84 15.78
C ASP A 114 0.55 2.25 17.16
N ILE A 115 -0.72 1.98 17.42
CA ILE A 115 -1.16 1.31 18.66
C ILE A 115 -0.57 -0.09 18.75
N MET A 116 -0.62 -0.87 17.66
CA MET A 116 -0.09 -2.23 17.64
C MET A 116 1.42 -2.26 17.87
N LEU A 117 2.17 -1.36 17.22
CA LEU A 117 3.62 -1.25 17.33
C LEU A 117 4.08 -1.02 18.77
N HIS A 118 3.27 -0.34 19.60
CA HIS A 118 3.57 -0.17 21.03
C HIS A 118 3.71 -1.51 21.77
N TYR A 119 3.07 -2.56 21.26
CA TYR A 119 3.09 -3.90 21.85
C TYR A 119 3.99 -4.90 21.09
N MET A 120 4.53 -4.53 19.94
CA MET A 120 5.37 -5.38 19.08
C MET A 120 6.86 -5.25 19.39
N GLN A 121 7.63 -6.31 19.07
CA GLN A 121 9.08 -6.27 19.02
C GLN A 121 9.54 -5.81 17.62
N PRO A 122 10.77 -5.28 17.45
CA PRO A 122 11.23 -4.81 16.14
C PRO A 122 11.14 -5.83 15.00
N ASN A 123 11.45 -7.09 15.25
CA ASN A 123 11.32 -8.17 14.25
C ASN A 123 9.87 -8.47 13.88
N GLU A 124 8.94 -8.27 14.80
CA GLU A 124 7.51 -8.44 14.60
C GLU A 124 6.95 -7.30 13.74
N VAL A 125 7.49 -6.10 13.91
CA VAL A 125 7.15 -4.94 13.08
C VAL A 125 7.54 -5.21 11.61
N LYS A 126 8.77 -5.69 11.37
CA LYS A 126 9.23 -6.04 10.02
C LYS A 126 8.31 -7.10 9.42
N GLU A 127 8.04 -8.20 10.14
CA GLU A 127 7.15 -9.26 9.69
C GLU A 127 5.75 -8.75 9.32
N LEU A 128 5.19 -7.80 10.08
CA LEU A 128 3.89 -7.19 9.78
C LEU A 128 3.89 -6.43 8.45
N TYR A 129 4.95 -5.66 8.18
CA TYR A 129 5.06 -4.87 6.96
C TYR A 129 5.44 -5.70 5.72
N GLU A 130 6.18 -6.78 5.89
CA GLU A 130 6.53 -7.72 4.81
C GLU A 130 5.36 -8.64 4.43
N ARG A 131 4.40 -8.80 5.32
CA ARG A 131 3.27 -9.67 5.07
C ARG A 131 2.38 -9.10 3.97
N THR A 132 1.89 -10.00 3.11
CA THR A 132 0.94 -9.69 2.04
C THR A 132 -0.32 -10.55 2.15
N ASP A 133 -1.42 -10.07 1.60
CA ASP A 133 -2.68 -10.79 1.46
C ASP A 133 -2.70 -11.71 0.22
N SER A 134 -3.88 -12.21 -0.15
CA SER A 134 -4.06 -13.09 -1.32
C SER A 134 -3.81 -12.40 -2.66
N GLU A 135 -3.83 -11.06 -2.71
CA GLU A 135 -3.50 -10.24 -3.88
C GLU A 135 -2.04 -9.75 -3.84
N MET A 136 -1.24 -10.29 -2.91
CA MET A 136 0.13 -9.86 -2.61
C MET A 136 0.22 -8.39 -2.17
N GLN A 137 -0.86 -7.82 -1.64
CA GLN A 137 -0.88 -6.45 -1.12
C GLN A 137 -0.50 -6.44 0.37
N GLY A 138 0.52 -5.66 0.70
CA GLY A 138 0.91 -5.39 2.09
C GLY A 138 0.24 -4.13 2.64
N LEU A 139 0.54 -3.79 3.90
CA LEU A 139 0.00 -2.61 4.58
C LEU A 139 0.19 -1.32 3.78
N MET A 140 1.37 -1.14 3.16
CA MET A 140 1.67 0.06 2.37
C MET A 140 0.82 0.15 1.11
N HIS A 141 0.48 -0.96 0.44
CA HIS A 141 -0.45 -0.97 -0.69
C HIS A 141 -1.86 -0.53 -0.26
N HIS A 142 -2.34 -1.06 0.87
CA HIS A 142 -3.65 -0.69 1.39
C HIS A 142 -3.71 0.77 1.85
N ALA A 143 -2.64 1.30 2.43
CA ALA A 143 -2.53 2.70 2.80
C ALA A 143 -2.52 3.63 1.57
N ALA A 144 -1.92 3.19 0.46
CA ALA A 144 -1.85 3.93 -0.80
C ALA A 144 -3.17 3.93 -1.61
N ASN A 145 -4.17 3.16 -1.18
CA ASN A 145 -5.48 3.11 -1.85
C ASN A 145 -6.17 4.48 -1.84
N ALA A 146 -6.84 4.83 -2.94
CA ALA A 146 -7.45 6.14 -3.19
C ALA A 146 -8.38 6.66 -2.08
N SER A 147 -9.03 5.75 -1.33
CA SER A 147 -9.93 6.13 -0.24
C SER A 147 -9.19 6.58 1.03
N ARG A 148 -7.86 6.37 1.12
CA ARG A 148 -7.08 6.52 2.36
C ARG A 148 -5.79 7.32 2.18
N VAL A 149 -5.35 7.50 0.94
CA VAL A 149 -4.00 7.94 0.60
C VAL A 149 -3.55 9.25 1.26
N LYS A 150 -4.45 10.23 1.41
CA LYS A 150 -4.07 11.56 1.90
C LYS A 150 -3.45 11.55 3.29
N ASP A 151 -4.17 10.96 4.23
CA ASP A 151 -3.81 11.03 5.65
C ASP A 151 -3.13 9.75 6.12
N ASP A 152 -3.50 8.60 5.53
CA ASP A 152 -3.06 7.29 6.00
C ASP A 152 -1.71 6.89 5.38
N PHE A 153 -1.49 7.14 4.08
CA PHE A 153 -0.26 6.73 3.40
C PHE A 153 0.97 7.49 3.93
N ARG A 154 0.87 8.81 4.09
CA ARG A 154 1.96 9.63 4.63
C ARG A 154 2.30 9.24 6.07
N THR A 155 1.29 9.06 6.92
CA THR A 155 1.49 8.62 8.30
C THR A 155 2.08 7.20 8.35
N SER A 156 1.67 6.30 7.45
CA SER A 156 2.25 4.97 7.34
C SER A 156 3.72 5.01 6.89
N LEU A 157 4.12 5.94 6.02
CA LEU A 157 5.52 6.17 5.66
C LEU A 157 6.34 6.66 6.86
N ASP A 158 5.79 7.60 7.64
CA ASP A 158 6.45 8.09 8.86
C ASP A 158 6.68 6.93 9.84
N THR A 159 5.67 6.10 10.07
CA THR A 159 5.75 4.93 10.94
C THR A 159 6.76 3.91 10.42
N LEU A 160 6.70 3.57 9.13
CA LEU A 160 7.60 2.64 8.47
C LEU A 160 9.07 3.06 8.63
N THR A 161 9.38 4.32 8.29
CA THR A 161 10.76 4.85 8.34
C THR A 161 11.27 5.08 9.77
N HIS A 162 10.36 5.25 10.74
CA HIS A 162 10.74 5.36 12.14
C HIS A 162 11.11 4.00 12.75
N CYS A 163 10.46 2.93 12.30
CA CYS A 163 10.58 1.61 12.92
C CYS A 163 11.58 0.68 12.23
N LEU A 164 11.89 0.90 10.95
CA LEU A 164 12.70 -0.01 10.14
C LEU A 164 13.94 0.66 9.57
N SER A 165 14.92 -0.16 9.16
CA SER A 165 16.12 0.31 8.48
C SER A 165 15.82 0.82 7.06
N GLY A 166 16.71 1.62 6.48
CA GLY A 166 16.56 2.09 5.11
C GLY A 166 16.41 0.96 4.09
N ASP A 167 17.18 -0.11 4.25
CA ASP A 167 17.13 -1.28 3.36
C ASP A 167 15.77 -2.00 3.46
N ASP A 168 15.24 -2.16 4.67
CA ASP A 168 13.91 -2.77 4.89
C ASP A 168 12.80 -1.87 4.31
N VAL A 169 12.91 -0.56 4.46
CA VAL A 169 11.99 0.42 3.88
C VAL A 169 11.99 0.31 2.36
N GLU A 170 13.18 0.25 1.73
CA GLU A 170 13.29 0.08 0.29
C GLU A 170 12.64 -1.23 -0.18
N GLU A 171 12.92 -2.36 0.49
CA GLU A 171 12.34 -3.66 0.18
C GLU A 171 10.80 -3.60 0.21
N ILE A 172 10.23 -3.04 1.28
CA ILE A 172 8.77 -2.92 1.44
C ILE A 172 8.16 -1.99 0.39
N MET A 173 8.80 -0.85 0.10
CA MET A 173 8.31 0.11 -0.88
C MET A 173 8.41 -0.39 -2.33
N LEU A 174 9.25 -1.38 -2.60
CA LEU A 174 9.41 -2.02 -3.90
C LEU A 174 8.71 -3.38 -4.01
N THR A 175 8.02 -3.82 -2.96
CA THR A 175 7.21 -5.05 -2.98
C THR A 175 6.06 -4.90 -3.97
N LYS A 176 5.90 -5.90 -4.85
CA LYS A 176 4.87 -5.92 -5.90
C LYS A 176 3.63 -6.69 -5.46
N ASP A 177 2.47 -6.15 -5.80
CA ASP A 177 1.22 -6.89 -5.73
C ASP A 177 1.09 -7.87 -6.91
N ILE A 178 -0.03 -8.61 -6.99
CA ILE A 178 -0.29 -9.59 -8.06
C ILE A 178 -0.34 -8.96 -9.46
N ARG A 179 -0.55 -7.64 -9.55
CA ARG A 179 -0.60 -6.88 -10.82
C ARG A 179 0.74 -6.24 -11.17
N GLY A 180 1.74 -6.41 -10.30
CA GLY A 180 3.04 -5.78 -10.44
C GLY A 180 3.14 -4.36 -9.86
N ASN A 181 2.08 -3.86 -9.21
CA ASN A 181 2.10 -2.53 -8.59
C ASN A 181 2.91 -2.56 -7.29
N ILE A 182 3.71 -1.53 -7.10
CA ILE A 182 4.27 -1.18 -5.79
C ILE A 182 3.36 -0.19 -5.06
N PRO A 183 3.52 0.05 -3.75
CA PRO A 183 2.69 1.02 -3.02
C PRO A 183 2.58 2.39 -3.70
N ALA A 184 3.68 2.90 -4.26
CA ALA A 184 3.71 4.20 -4.93
C ALA A 184 2.95 4.22 -6.27
N THR A 185 2.63 3.07 -6.90
CA THR A 185 1.92 3.02 -8.19
C THR A 185 0.41 2.79 -8.06
N ILE A 186 -0.09 2.62 -6.85
CA ILE A 186 -1.53 2.37 -6.62
C ILE A 186 -2.40 3.56 -7.04
N THR A 187 -1.92 4.80 -6.83
CA THR A 187 -2.61 6.03 -7.25
C THR A 187 -1.61 7.14 -7.58
N ASP A 188 -1.98 8.09 -8.44
CA ASP A 188 -1.18 9.29 -8.74
C ASP A 188 -0.83 10.06 -7.45
N GLU A 189 -1.77 10.15 -6.50
CA GLU A 189 -1.54 10.81 -5.21
C GLU A 189 -0.52 10.08 -4.35
N ALA A 190 -0.55 8.74 -4.31
CA ALA A 190 0.45 7.93 -3.62
C ALA A 190 1.85 8.12 -4.24
N ALA A 191 1.94 8.19 -5.58
CA ALA A 191 3.18 8.49 -6.29
C ALA A 191 3.77 9.85 -5.86
N ILE A 192 2.95 10.89 -5.86
CA ILE A 192 3.37 12.25 -5.46
C ILE A 192 3.85 12.26 -3.99
N ILE A 193 3.09 11.64 -3.09
CA ILE A 193 3.44 11.56 -1.66
C ILE A 193 4.74 10.81 -1.46
N ALA A 194 4.91 9.63 -2.10
CA ALA A 194 6.13 8.84 -1.98
C ALA A 194 7.37 9.60 -2.51
N MET A 195 7.27 10.21 -3.68
CA MET A 195 8.36 11.02 -4.25
C MET A 195 8.71 12.23 -3.38
N ASP A 196 7.72 12.94 -2.83
CA ASP A 196 7.97 14.06 -1.93
C ASP A 196 8.60 13.60 -0.60
N TYR A 197 8.16 12.45 -0.11
CA TYR A 197 8.68 11.87 1.13
C TYR A 197 10.14 11.44 1.00
N PHE A 198 10.48 10.76 -0.10
CA PHE A 198 11.82 10.25 -0.36
C PHE A 198 12.68 11.17 -1.25
N LYS A 199 12.35 12.45 -1.38
CA LYS A 199 13.10 13.41 -2.24
C LYS A 199 14.58 13.54 -1.91
N GLU A 200 14.98 13.27 -0.66
CA GLU A 200 16.38 13.24 -0.23
C GLU A 200 17.06 11.89 -0.53
N ASN A 201 16.33 10.92 -1.09
CA ASN A 201 16.82 9.64 -1.57
C ASN A 201 16.39 9.44 -3.05
N PRO A 202 17.01 10.17 -3.99
CA PRO A 202 16.64 10.11 -5.40
C PRO A 202 16.84 8.72 -6.02
N GLU A 203 17.75 7.90 -5.49
CA GLU A 203 17.98 6.53 -5.93
C GLU A 203 16.72 5.65 -5.69
N LEU A 204 16.11 5.74 -4.50
CA LEU A 204 14.87 5.02 -4.22
C LEU A 204 13.72 5.54 -5.10
N VAL A 205 13.65 6.86 -5.31
CA VAL A 205 12.65 7.45 -6.22
C VAL A 205 12.83 6.93 -7.64
N ALA A 206 14.07 6.89 -8.14
CA ALA A 206 14.35 6.31 -9.46
C ALA A 206 13.92 4.84 -9.54
N LYS A 207 14.23 4.02 -8.53
CA LYS A 207 13.79 2.62 -8.45
C LYS A 207 12.27 2.48 -8.48
N MET A 208 11.54 3.36 -7.77
CA MET A 208 10.07 3.37 -7.83
C MET A 208 9.54 3.73 -9.22
N LEU A 209 10.15 4.72 -9.89
CA LEU A 209 9.74 5.17 -11.23
C LEU A 209 10.01 4.13 -12.33
N VAL A 210 11.11 3.35 -12.22
CA VAL A 210 11.43 2.28 -13.16
C VAL A 210 10.68 0.98 -12.88
N ASN A 211 9.99 0.90 -11.74
CA ASN A 211 9.24 -0.29 -11.41
C ASN A 211 8.12 -0.50 -12.41
N ARG A 212 8.11 -1.67 -13.05
CA ARG A 212 7.17 -2.01 -14.13
C ARG A 212 6.11 -2.94 -13.63
N GLU A 213 4.87 -2.63 -13.97
CA GLU A 213 3.77 -3.58 -13.94
C GLU A 213 3.98 -4.74 -14.92
N ASP A 214 3.12 -5.76 -14.90
CA ASP A 214 3.21 -6.94 -15.77
C ASP A 214 3.26 -6.61 -17.26
N PHE A 215 2.69 -5.47 -17.67
CA PHE A 215 2.72 -4.97 -19.06
C PHE A 215 3.94 -4.09 -19.36
N GLY A 216 4.88 -3.96 -18.42
CA GLY A 216 6.09 -3.15 -18.60
C GLY A 216 5.86 -1.65 -18.53
N ALA A 217 4.67 -1.20 -18.14
CA ALA A 217 4.37 0.18 -17.88
C ALA A 217 4.83 0.55 -16.44
N GLY A 218 5.33 1.76 -16.26
CA GLY A 218 5.67 2.33 -14.95
C GLY A 218 4.87 3.59 -14.70
N ILE A 219 5.07 4.23 -13.54
CA ILE A 219 4.31 5.42 -13.11
C ILE A 219 4.13 6.47 -14.22
N LEU A 220 5.18 6.73 -15.01
CA LEU A 220 5.13 7.77 -16.05
C LEU A 220 4.25 7.40 -17.26
N PHE A 221 3.89 6.12 -17.44
CA PHE A 221 3.00 5.68 -18.50
C PHE A 221 1.53 5.79 -18.11
N ASP A 222 1.21 5.45 -16.85
CA ASP A 222 -0.17 5.31 -16.40
C ASP A 222 -0.73 6.57 -15.75
N THR A 223 0.15 7.55 -15.41
CA THR A 223 -0.31 8.77 -14.78
C THR A 223 -1.26 9.58 -15.67
N SER A 224 -2.34 10.04 -15.04
CA SER A 224 -3.27 11.01 -15.63
C SER A 224 -3.01 12.45 -15.14
N GLU A 225 -2.13 12.62 -14.15
CA GLU A 225 -1.86 13.90 -13.51
C GLU A 225 -0.45 14.44 -13.85
N ILE A 226 -0.40 15.64 -14.42
CA ILE A 226 0.86 16.35 -14.73
C ILE A 226 1.77 16.50 -13.50
N LYS A 227 1.20 16.63 -12.31
CA LYS A 227 1.94 16.79 -11.05
C LYS A 227 2.85 15.62 -10.72
N VAL A 228 2.53 14.40 -11.20
CA VAL A 228 3.41 13.24 -11.03
C VAL A 228 4.70 13.45 -11.78
N LEU A 229 4.63 13.92 -13.04
CA LEU A 229 5.81 14.24 -13.85
C LEU A 229 6.61 15.39 -13.26
N GLU A 230 5.93 16.49 -12.88
CA GLU A 230 6.58 17.64 -12.26
C GLU A 230 7.35 17.23 -11.01
N LYS A 231 6.76 16.37 -10.17
CA LYS A 231 7.41 15.89 -8.97
C LYS A 231 8.61 14.97 -9.28
N ALA A 232 8.49 14.05 -10.24
CA ALA A 232 9.60 13.21 -10.67
C ALA A 232 10.77 14.05 -11.20
N PHE A 233 10.48 15.06 -12.04
CA PHE A 233 11.49 15.96 -12.58
C PHE A 233 12.14 16.84 -11.52
N GLU A 234 11.36 17.30 -10.53
CA GLU A 234 11.87 18.08 -9.39
C GLU A 234 12.85 17.25 -8.55
N VAL A 235 12.49 16.04 -8.19
CA VAL A 235 13.31 15.18 -7.32
C VAL A 235 14.58 14.73 -8.04
N LEU A 236 14.49 14.38 -9.31
CA LEU A 236 15.62 13.87 -10.10
C LEU A 236 16.40 14.96 -10.86
N LYS A 237 16.13 16.25 -10.61
CA LYS A 237 16.79 17.38 -11.33
C LYS A 237 18.31 17.35 -11.24
N ASN A 238 18.89 16.82 -10.15
CA ASN A 238 20.32 16.70 -9.94
C ASN A 238 20.89 15.33 -10.35
N ASN A 239 20.07 14.47 -10.90
CA ASN A 239 20.38 13.11 -11.34
C ASN A 239 19.94 12.93 -12.81
N PRO A 240 20.58 13.69 -13.76
CA PRO A 240 20.13 13.70 -15.16
C PRO A 240 20.29 12.33 -15.85
N ASP A 241 21.29 11.54 -15.47
CA ASP A 241 21.53 10.22 -16.03
C ASP A 241 20.38 9.26 -15.69
N GLU A 242 19.98 9.18 -14.42
CA GLU A 242 18.86 8.37 -13.96
C GLU A 242 17.54 8.83 -14.60
N LEU A 243 17.35 10.14 -14.73
CA LEU A 243 16.15 10.68 -15.36
C LEU A 243 16.11 10.36 -16.86
N ALA A 244 17.25 10.44 -17.54
CA ALA A 244 17.34 10.05 -18.96
C ALA A 244 17.07 8.56 -19.14
N ASP A 245 17.62 7.70 -18.29
CA ASP A 245 17.37 6.26 -18.31
C ASP A 245 15.87 5.96 -18.12
N ILE A 246 15.21 6.63 -17.17
CA ILE A 246 13.76 6.49 -16.95
C ILE A 246 12.95 6.91 -18.18
N LEU A 247 13.32 8.02 -18.83
CA LEU A 247 12.63 8.52 -20.03
C LEU A 247 12.91 7.70 -21.29
N MET A 248 13.96 6.87 -21.27
CA MET A 248 14.27 5.91 -22.32
C MET A 248 13.65 4.52 -22.12
N LEU A 249 13.03 4.26 -20.96
CA LEU A 249 12.36 2.98 -20.71
C LEU A 249 11.22 2.78 -21.70
N CYS A 250 11.12 1.55 -22.22
CA CYS A 250 10.04 1.14 -23.10
C CYS A 250 9.12 0.15 -22.40
N ASN A 251 7.82 0.26 -22.66
CA ASN A 251 6.84 -0.74 -22.29
C ASN A 251 7.00 -2.02 -23.14
N ALA A 252 6.12 -3.01 -22.95
CA ALA A 252 6.14 -4.27 -23.70
C ALA A 252 5.92 -4.10 -25.23
N ASN A 253 5.32 -2.98 -25.65
CA ASN A 253 5.10 -2.65 -27.06
C ASN A 253 6.29 -1.91 -27.70
N GLY A 254 7.27 -1.51 -26.90
CA GLY A 254 8.41 -0.70 -27.35
C GLY A 254 8.18 0.81 -27.28
N ASP A 255 7.07 1.26 -26.66
CA ASP A 255 6.80 2.69 -26.50
C ASP A 255 7.49 3.23 -25.26
N THR A 256 8.10 4.42 -25.37
CA THR A 256 8.48 5.22 -24.20
C THR A 256 7.23 5.89 -23.60
N ALA A 257 7.35 6.45 -22.38
CA ALA A 257 6.24 7.21 -21.79
C ALA A 257 5.77 8.33 -22.73
N TYR A 258 6.70 9.03 -23.41
CA TYR A 258 6.35 10.07 -24.38
C TYR A 258 5.58 9.52 -25.59
N THR A 259 6.08 8.47 -26.25
CA THR A 259 5.43 7.90 -27.44
C THR A 259 4.07 7.31 -27.08
N TYR A 260 3.96 6.67 -25.92
CA TYR A 260 2.71 6.14 -25.40
C TYR A 260 1.64 7.23 -25.21
N HIS A 261 1.96 8.31 -24.48
CA HIS A 261 1.01 9.41 -24.30
C HIS A 261 0.66 10.14 -25.60
N LYS A 262 1.61 10.18 -26.55
CA LYS A 262 1.39 10.76 -27.88
C LYS A 262 0.39 9.93 -28.70
N GLU A 263 0.50 8.60 -28.68
CA GLU A 263 -0.33 7.70 -29.48
C GLU A 263 -1.71 7.48 -28.87
N MET A 264 -1.78 7.33 -27.55
CA MET A 264 -3.05 7.10 -26.86
C MET A 264 -3.94 8.35 -26.77
N GLY A 265 -3.43 9.53 -27.17
CA GLY A 265 -4.17 10.78 -27.12
C GLY A 265 -4.49 11.27 -25.72
N HIS A 266 -3.67 10.87 -24.75
CA HIS A 266 -3.77 11.32 -23.36
C HIS A 266 -3.53 12.84 -23.26
N SER A 267 -3.54 13.39 -22.05
CA SER A 267 -3.41 14.83 -21.81
C SER A 267 -2.27 15.47 -22.63
N LYS A 268 -2.63 16.49 -23.40
CA LYS A 268 -1.64 17.29 -24.14
C LYS A 268 -0.57 17.90 -23.23
N GLU A 269 -0.95 18.18 -21.98
CA GLU A 269 -0.05 18.76 -20.98
C GLU A 269 1.04 17.76 -20.59
N ILE A 270 0.69 16.50 -20.32
CA ILE A 270 1.63 15.42 -20.03
C ILE A 270 2.62 15.22 -21.17
N LYS A 271 2.09 15.08 -22.41
CA LYS A 271 2.93 14.92 -23.60
C LYS A 271 3.91 16.10 -23.76
N ASN A 272 3.44 17.33 -23.62
CA ASN A 272 4.29 18.51 -23.76
C ASN A 272 5.36 18.59 -22.66
N ALA A 273 5.01 18.25 -21.42
CA ALA A 273 5.98 18.23 -20.32
C ALA A 273 7.09 17.17 -20.54
N LEU A 274 6.74 15.98 -21.03
CA LEU A 274 7.72 14.97 -21.40
C LEU A 274 8.62 15.44 -22.56
N GLU A 275 8.04 16.02 -23.63
CA GLU A 275 8.79 16.55 -24.77
C GLU A 275 9.76 17.66 -24.36
N GLU A 276 9.31 18.58 -23.52
CA GLU A 276 10.13 19.68 -22.99
C GLU A 276 11.29 19.15 -22.15
N LYS A 277 11.00 18.21 -21.21
CA LYS A 277 12.02 17.64 -20.35
C LYS A 277 13.06 16.82 -21.12
N ILE A 278 12.64 16.00 -22.08
CA ILE A 278 13.56 15.24 -22.94
C ILE A 278 14.49 16.19 -23.70
N THR A 279 13.93 17.29 -24.25
CA THR A 279 14.70 18.29 -25.00
C THR A 279 15.69 19.04 -24.10
N GLU A 280 15.25 19.45 -22.90
CA GLU A 280 16.09 20.09 -21.87
C GLU A 280 17.29 19.19 -21.51
N LEU A 281 17.02 17.93 -21.16
CA LEU A 281 18.08 16.99 -20.79
C LEU A 281 19.07 16.74 -21.93
N ALA A 282 18.59 16.63 -23.15
CA ALA A 282 19.47 16.39 -24.29
C ALA A 282 20.39 17.57 -24.64
N VAL A 283 20.00 18.80 -24.29
CA VAL A 283 20.72 20.02 -24.68
C VAL A 283 21.48 20.67 -23.53
N ASP A 284 20.86 20.73 -22.35
CA ASP A 284 21.32 21.58 -21.25
C ASP A 284 21.82 20.80 -20.02
N SER A 285 21.84 19.44 -20.09
CA SER A 285 22.31 18.59 -18.99
C SER A 285 23.80 18.21 -19.13
N ASP A 286 24.33 17.60 -18.08
CA ASP A 286 25.68 17.00 -18.06
C ASP A 286 25.74 15.61 -18.77
N LEU A 287 24.66 15.20 -19.44
CA LEU A 287 24.62 13.96 -20.21
C LEU A 287 25.72 13.92 -21.26
N SER A 288 26.29 12.76 -21.46
CA SER A 288 27.21 12.58 -22.58
C SER A 288 26.48 12.77 -23.92
N VAL A 289 27.22 13.23 -24.95
CA VAL A 289 26.66 13.38 -26.31
C VAL A 289 25.97 12.12 -26.81
N LYS A 290 26.50 10.95 -26.43
CA LYS A 290 25.92 9.66 -26.81
C LYS A 290 24.56 9.43 -26.13
N GLU A 291 24.46 9.71 -24.86
CA GLU A 291 23.20 9.59 -24.08
C GLU A 291 22.15 10.59 -24.56
N SER A 292 22.55 11.84 -24.80
CA SER A 292 21.66 12.86 -25.40
C SER A 292 21.09 12.42 -26.74
N ILE A 293 21.93 11.88 -27.63
CA ILE A 293 21.49 11.36 -28.93
C ILE A 293 20.54 10.19 -28.72
N SER A 294 20.88 9.23 -27.85
CA SER A 294 20.05 8.06 -27.58
C SER A 294 18.67 8.46 -27.03
N LEU A 295 18.63 9.40 -26.08
CA LEU A 295 17.39 9.93 -25.50
C LEU A 295 16.49 10.56 -26.57
N LEU A 296 17.03 11.35 -27.50
CA LEU A 296 16.26 11.97 -28.57
C LEU A 296 15.76 10.95 -29.59
N GLU A 297 16.61 9.97 -29.94
CA GLU A 297 16.28 8.97 -30.97
C GLU A 297 15.23 7.98 -30.49
N ILE A 298 15.34 7.47 -29.26
CA ILE A 298 14.39 6.50 -28.73
C ILE A 298 13.00 7.11 -28.55
N ASN A 299 12.93 8.41 -28.29
CA ASN A 299 11.69 9.14 -28.21
C ASN A 299 11.26 9.72 -29.58
N GLU A 300 12.01 9.44 -30.67
CA GLU A 300 11.74 9.97 -32.01
C GLU A 300 11.54 11.50 -32.04
N LEU A 301 12.34 12.20 -31.24
CA LEU A 301 12.29 13.65 -31.08
C LEU A 301 13.47 14.33 -31.77
N HIS A 302 13.20 15.49 -32.35
CA HIS A 302 14.21 16.42 -32.81
C HIS A 302 15.41 15.80 -33.58
N PRO A 303 15.18 15.06 -34.69
CA PRO A 303 16.26 14.41 -35.45
C PRO A 303 17.40 15.36 -35.85
N GLN A 304 17.06 16.66 -36.05
CA GLN A 304 18.05 17.68 -36.42
C GLN A 304 18.98 17.99 -35.24
N ILE A 305 18.47 17.98 -33.99
CA ILE A 305 19.30 18.18 -32.78
C ILE A 305 20.17 16.95 -32.55
N ALA A 306 19.64 15.75 -32.67
CA ALA A 306 20.41 14.52 -32.59
C ALA A 306 21.55 14.50 -33.62
N ASN A 307 21.30 14.91 -34.84
CA ASN A 307 22.32 15.04 -35.88
C ASN A 307 23.35 16.12 -35.56
N TYR A 308 22.90 17.29 -35.05
CA TYR A 308 23.82 18.35 -34.63
C TYR A 308 24.78 17.88 -33.52
N LEU A 309 24.26 17.18 -32.51
CA LEU A 309 25.06 16.62 -31.41
C LEU A 309 26.06 15.57 -31.91
N ARG A 310 25.73 14.75 -32.91
CA ARG A 310 26.66 13.79 -33.53
C ARG A 310 27.86 14.45 -34.19
N TYR A 311 27.73 15.69 -34.68
CA TYR A 311 28.81 16.43 -35.35
C TYR A 311 29.61 17.33 -34.42
N GLN A 312 29.25 17.40 -33.13
CA GLN A 312 29.98 18.17 -32.10
C GLN A 312 31.21 17.40 -31.55
N LYS A 313 31.47 16.19 -32.02
CA LYS A 313 32.69 15.44 -31.77
C LYS A 313 33.76 15.95 -32.73
#